data_23e1a8664991059994cdbcae146f13ab
#
_entry.id   23e1a8664991059994cdbcae146f13ab
#
_cell.length_a   1.000
_cell.length_b   1.000
_cell.length_c   1.000
_cell.angle_alpha   90.00
_cell.angle_beta   90.00
_cell.angle_gamma   90.00
#
_symmetry.space_group_name_H-M   'P 1'
#
loop_
_entity.id
_entity.type
_entity.pdbx_description
1 polymer ?
#
loop_
_entity_poly.entity_id
_entity_poly.type
_entity_poly.pdbx_seq_one_letter_code
_entity_poly.pdbx_strand_id
1 'polypeptide(L)'
;MDWMEQEQERGITITSAATTAHWKGYRLNIIDTPGHVDFTVEVERSLRVLDGAVALFDAKSGVEPQSETVWRQADKYHVPRIAHINKMDVTGADFFRSVDTIDKKLKGNPVPIQVPMGAEDDFIGMIDLVEMKAEIYKDELGKEIEITDVPEEYMDIAVSYTHLTLPTILLV
;
A
#
# COMPACT_ATOMS: atom_id res chain seq x y z
N MET A 1 -9.21 1.39 12.75
CA MET A 1 -9.22 2.14 14.04
C MET A 1 -10.09 1.38 15.02
N ASP A 2 -9.46 0.70 15.94
CA ASP A 2 -10.14 -0.22 16.88
C ASP A 2 -10.62 0.57 18.11
N TRP A 3 -11.78 1.20 17.99
CA TRP A 3 -12.36 2.02 19.03
C TRP A 3 -13.36 1.26 19.91
N MET A 4 -13.84 0.10 19.44
CA MET A 4 -14.72 -0.77 20.20
C MET A 4 -13.91 -1.76 21.04
N GLU A 5 -14.38 -2.05 22.26
CA GLU A 5 -13.74 -3.04 23.16
C GLU A 5 -13.58 -4.41 22.50
N GLN A 6 -14.58 -4.84 21.72
CA GLN A 6 -14.54 -6.09 20.97
C GLN A 6 -13.50 -6.11 19.82
N GLU A 7 -13.22 -4.96 19.21
CA GLU A 7 -12.18 -4.82 18.20
C GLU A 7 -10.79 -4.91 18.84
N GLN A 8 -10.62 -4.27 19.99
CA GLN A 8 -9.36 -4.31 20.76
C GLN A 8 -9.06 -5.70 21.30
N GLU A 9 -10.08 -6.43 21.81
CA GLU A 9 -9.90 -7.81 22.29
C GLU A 9 -9.55 -8.79 21.19
N ARG A 10 -10.12 -8.63 19.99
CA ARG A 10 -9.92 -9.54 18.86
C ARG A 10 -8.78 -9.13 17.93
N GLY A 11 -8.30 -7.89 18.04
CA GLY A 11 -7.28 -7.33 17.15
C GLY A 11 -7.72 -7.21 15.69
N ILE A 12 -9.04 -7.05 15.45
CA ILE A 12 -9.62 -6.89 14.11
C ILE A 12 -10.63 -5.75 14.10
N THR A 13 -10.62 -4.94 13.06
CA THR A 13 -11.63 -3.91 12.81
C THR A 13 -12.95 -4.57 12.40
N ILE A 14 -14.04 -4.25 13.08
CA ILE A 14 -15.39 -4.78 12.83
C ILE A 14 -16.24 -3.77 12.07
N THR A 15 -16.18 -2.51 12.47
CA THR A 15 -17.01 -1.43 11.92
C THR A 15 -16.15 -0.39 11.21
N SER A 16 -16.63 0.15 10.10
CA SER A 16 -15.94 1.26 9.44
C SER A 16 -15.86 2.48 10.34
N ALA A 17 -14.69 3.08 10.44
CA ALA A 17 -14.44 4.28 11.22
C ALA A 17 -13.98 5.42 10.31
N ALA A 18 -14.51 6.62 10.54
CA ALA A 18 -14.12 7.80 9.79
C ALA A 18 -13.34 8.78 10.67
N THR A 19 -12.25 9.31 10.13
CA THR A 19 -11.46 10.36 10.79
C THR A 19 -10.99 11.40 9.79
N THR A 20 -10.57 12.54 10.30
CA THR A 20 -10.00 13.61 9.46
C THR A 20 -8.57 13.90 9.91
N ALA A 21 -7.67 13.93 8.96
CA ALA A 21 -6.28 14.37 9.14
C ALA A 21 -5.99 15.61 8.27
N HIS A 22 -4.96 16.35 8.62
CA HIS A 22 -4.46 17.47 7.83
C HIS A 22 -2.99 17.24 7.49
N TRP A 23 -2.66 17.34 6.20
CA TRP A 23 -1.30 17.13 5.72
C TRP A 23 -0.96 18.10 4.58
N LYS A 24 0.15 18.79 4.70
CA LYS A 24 0.63 19.77 3.68
C LYS A 24 -0.45 20.75 3.20
N GLY A 25 -1.34 21.22 4.09
CA GLY A 25 -2.42 22.14 3.77
C GLY A 25 -3.69 21.49 3.20
N TYR A 26 -3.70 20.18 3.00
CA TYR A 26 -4.87 19.42 2.56
C TYR A 26 -5.60 18.81 3.76
N ARG A 27 -6.93 18.74 3.63
CA ARG A 27 -7.78 17.99 4.54
C ARG A 27 -8.04 16.61 3.95
N LEU A 28 -7.67 15.57 4.67
CA LEU A 28 -7.85 14.16 4.31
C LEU A 28 -8.96 13.57 5.18
N ASN A 29 -10.06 13.14 4.57
CA ASN A 29 -11.09 12.38 5.26
C ASN A 29 -10.82 10.90 5.00
N ILE A 30 -10.47 10.17 6.06
CA ILE A 30 -10.04 8.78 5.99
C ILE A 30 -11.17 7.91 6.50
N ILE A 31 -11.57 6.91 5.71
CA ILE A 31 -12.49 5.86 6.13
C ILE A 31 -11.68 4.56 6.24
N ASP A 32 -11.50 4.10 7.47
CA ASP A 32 -10.87 2.81 7.76
C ASP A 32 -11.94 1.72 7.69
N THR A 33 -11.72 0.70 6.84
CA THR A 33 -12.69 -0.36 6.60
C THR A 33 -12.17 -1.70 7.09
N PRO A 34 -13.05 -2.57 7.63
CA PRO A 34 -12.65 -3.91 8.04
C PRO A 34 -12.15 -4.73 6.85
N GLY A 35 -11.06 -5.49 7.05
CA GLY A 35 -10.48 -6.36 6.04
C GLY A 35 -11.08 -7.76 5.98
N HIS A 36 -12.04 -8.11 6.85
CA HIS A 36 -12.59 -9.45 6.94
C HIS A 36 -13.79 -9.66 6.01
N VAL A 37 -13.90 -10.86 5.43
CA VAL A 37 -14.96 -11.21 4.44
C VAL A 37 -16.38 -11.00 4.94
N ASP A 38 -16.62 -11.16 6.23
CA ASP A 38 -17.95 -11.02 6.83
C ASP A 38 -18.46 -9.57 6.80
N PHE A 39 -17.57 -8.60 6.59
CA PHE A 39 -17.87 -7.17 6.62
C PHE A 39 -17.86 -6.49 5.23
N THR A 40 -18.03 -7.26 4.17
CA THR A 40 -18.01 -6.76 2.78
C THR A 40 -19.06 -5.67 2.51
N VAL A 41 -20.20 -5.70 3.22
CA VAL A 41 -21.26 -4.67 3.11
C VAL A 41 -20.76 -3.30 3.58
N GLU A 42 -19.97 -3.24 4.65
CA GLU A 42 -19.39 -2.00 5.16
C GLU A 42 -18.39 -1.42 4.16
N VAL A 43 -17.57 -2.29 3.56
CA VAL A 43 -16.65 -1.89 2.48
C VAL A 43 -17.42 -1.34 1.28
N GLU A 44 -18.49 -2.01 0.83
CA GLU A 44 -19.28 -1.59 -0.31
C GLU A 44 -19.97 -0.23 -0.07
N ARG A 45 -20.45 0.03 1.15
CA ARG A 45 -21.01 1.33 1.52
C ARG A 45 -19.96 2.44 1.45
N SER A 46 -18.77 2.17 1.94
CA SER A 46 -17.65 3.12 1.92
C SER A 46 -17.23 3.47 0.49
N LEU A 47 -17.11 2.46 -0.39
CA LEU A 47 -16.69 2.65 -1.79
C LEU A 47 -17.56 3.64 -2.59
N ARG A 48 -18.83 3.85 -2.19
CA ARG A 48 -19.75 4.77 -2.87
C ARG A 48 -19.41 6.25 -2.70
N VAL A 49 -18.61 6.57 -1.69
CA VAL A 49 -18.31 7.95 -1.30
C VAL A 49 -16.80 8.27 -1.37
N LEU A 50 -15.98 7.31 -1.79
CA LEU A 50 -14.53 7.49 -1.87
C LEU A 50 -14.11 8.16 -3.17
N ASP A 51 -13.22 9.14 -3.07
CA ASP A 51 -12.49 9.72 -4.20
C ASP A 51 -11.34 8.82 -4.65
N GLY A 52 -10.80 8.02 -3.76
CA GLY A 52 -9.72 7.07 -3.99
C GLY A 52 -9.54 6.12 -2.81
N ALA A 53 -8.81 5.04 -3.00
CA ALA A 53 -8.55 4.04 -1.97
C ALA A 53 -7.07 3.66 -1.90
N VAL A 54 -6.61 3.33 -0.71
CA VAL A 54 -5.32 2.65 -0.48
C VAL A 54 -5.61 1.19 -0.19
N ALA A 55 -5.22 0.30 -1.11
CA ALA A 55 -5.34 -1.14 -0.94
C ALA A 55 -4.09 -1.68 -0.26
N LEU A 56 -4.25 -2.25 0.93
CA LEU A 56 -3.15 -2.80 1.73
C LEU A 56 -3.00 -4.30 1.42
N PHE A 57 -1.79 -4.70 1.04
CA PHE A 57 -1.42 -6.11 0.83
C PHE A 57 -0.30 -6.49 1.79
N ASP A 58 -0.35 -7.70 2.30
CA ASP A 58 0.71 -8.27 3.13
C ASP A 58 1.87 -8.72 2.24
N ALA A 59 3.10 -8.29 2.55
CA ALA A 59 4.28 -8.59 1.75
C ALA A 59 4.58 -10.10 1.66
N LYS A 60 4.15 -10.89 2.64
CA LYS A 60 4.32 -12.33 2.67
C LYS A 60 3.26 -13.07 1.88
N SER A 61 1.99 -12.65 2.01
CA SER A 61 0.84 -13.35 1.40
C SER A 61 0.50 -12.84 0.00
N GLY A 62 0.79 -11.57 -0.27
CA GLY A 62 0.36 -10.89 -1.50
C GLY A 62 -1.16 -10.74 -1.56
N VAL A 63 -1.74 -11.00 -2.74
CA VAL A 63 -3.18 -10.96 -2.94
C VAL A 63 -3.84 -12.20 -2.36
N GLU A 64 -4.76 -12.00 -1.42
CA GLU A 64 -5.60 -13.01 -0.79
C GLU A 64 -7.04 -12.95 -1.32
N PRO A 65 -7.89 -13.98 -1.11
CA PRO A 65 -9.27 -13.99 -1.62
C PRO A 65 -10.12 -12.80 -1.16
N GLN A 66 -9.83 -12.29 0.04
CA GLN A 66 -10.50 -11.10 0.60
C GLN A 66 -10.15 -9.84 -0.18
N SER A 67 -8.85 -9.66 -0.46
CA SER A 67 -8.36 -8.55 -1.27
C SER A 67 -8.97 -8.55 -2.67
N GLU A 68 -9.13 -9.75 -3.26
CA GLU A 68 -9.76 -9.93 -4.58
C GLU A 68 -11.22 -9.47 -4.58
N THR A 69 -11.97 -9.82 -3.53
CA THR A 69 -13.37 -9.42 -3.40
C THR A 69 -13.52 -7.91 -3.30
N VAL A 70 -12.74 -7.27 -2.43
CA VAL A 70 -12.75 -5.80 -2.26
C VAL A 70 -12.28 -5.09 -3.53
N TRP A 71 -11.28 -5.63 -4.20
CA TRP A 71 -10.77 -5.08 -5.45
C TRP A 71 -11.83 -5.04 -6.54
N ARG A 72 -12.57 -6.15 -6.73
CA ARG A 72 -13.68 -6.22 -7.69
C ARG A 72 -14.84 -5.28 -7.35
N GLN A 73 -15.13 -5.09 -6.06
CA GLN A 73 -16.11 -4.09 -5.63
C GLN A 73 -15.65 -2.67 -5.98
N ALA A 74 -14.37 -2.35 -5.77
CA ALA A 74 -13.82 -1.05 -6.14
C ALA A 74 -13.86 -0.83 -7.67
N ASP A 75 -13.66 -1.87 -8.49
CA ASP A 75 -13.87 -1.79 -9.94
C ASP A 75 -15.31 -1.42 -10.31
N LYS A 76 -16.29 -2.04 -9.66
CA LYS A 76 -17.72 -1.76 -9.85
C LYS A 76 -18.08 -0.29 -9.61
N TYR A 77 -17.41 0.34 -8.64
CA TYR A 77 -17.64 1.76 -8.28
C TYR A 77 -16.63 2.70 -8.93
N HIS A 78 -15.74 2.21 -9.80
CA HIS A 78 -14.70 2.99 -10.49
C HIS A 78 -13.82 3.81 -9.54
N VAL A 79 -13.51 3.26 -8.35
CA VAL A 79 -12.66 3.92 -7.37
C VAL A 79 -11.19 3.73 -7.74
N PRO A 80 -10.45 4.81 -8.02
CA PRO A 80 -9.01 4.73 -8.27
C PRO A 80 -8.27 4.26 -7.00
N ARG A 81 -7.18 3.53 -7.17
CA ARG A 81 -6.47 2.89 -6.07
C ARG A 81 -4.96 2.99 -6.18
N ILE A 82 -4.34 3.14 -5.01
CA ILE A 82 -2.92 2.91 -4.81
C ILE A 82 -2.76 1.62 -4.00
N ALA A 83 -1.89 0.72 -4.43
CA ALA A 83 -1.53 -0.47 -3.68
C ALA A 83 -0.38 -0.15 -2.73
N HIS A 84 -0.49 -0.57 -1.47
CA HIS A 84 0.59 -0.48 -0.48
C HIS A 84 0.94 -1.88 0.01
N ILE A 85 2.19 -2.26 -0.18
CA ILE A 85 2.72 -3.53 0.33
C ILE A 85 3.22 -3.30 1.74
N ASN A 86 2.53 -3.89 2.71
CA ASN A 86 2.77 -3.71 4.14
C ASN A 86 3.53 -4.90 4.73
N LYS A 87 4.13 -4.71 5.89
CA LYS A 87 4.86 -5.71 6.65
C LYS A 87 6.11 -6.24 5.91
N MET A 88 6.88 -5.34 5.35
CA MET A 88 8.16 -5.67 4.72
C MET A 88 9.21 -6.20 5.70
N ASP A 89 9.02 -5.98 6.99
CA ASP A 89 9.82 -6.42 8.12
C ASP A 89 9.55 -7.87 8.58
N VAL A 90 8.50 -8.51 8.06
CA VAL A 90 8.11 -9.85 8.51
C VAL A 90 8.83 -10.92 7.70
N THR A 91 9.26 -12.00 8.39
CA THR A 91 9.90 -13.16 7.75
C THR A 91 9.06 -13.76 6.62
N GLY A 92 9.62 -13.84 5.44
CA GLY A 92 8.97 -14.28 4.20
C GLY A 92 8.37 -13.14 3.38
N ALA A 93 8.64 -11.87 3.75
CA ALA A 93 8.24 -10.71 2.98
C ALA A 93 8.95 -10.67 1.62
N ASP A 94 8.18 -10.43 0.55
CA ASP A 94 8.69 -10.31 -0.82
C ASP A 94 7.81 -9.32 -1.60
N PHE A 95 8.35 -8.12 -1.80
CA PHE A 95 7.68 -7.05 -2.51
C PHE A 95 7.34 -7.44 -3.95
N PHE A 96 8.33 -7.94 -4.69
CA PHE A 96 8.18 -8.23 -6.12
C PHE A 96 7.20 -9.34 -6.38
N ARG A 97 7.21 -10.39 -5.55
CA ARG A 97 6.21 -11.44 -5.59
C ARG A 97 4.82 -10.89 -5.28
N SER A 98 4.69 -9.99 -4.33
CA SER A 98 3.39 -9.38 -3.98
C SER A 98 2.86 -8.53 -5.13
N VAL A 99 3.69 -7.73 -5.79
CA VAL A 99 3.35 -6.98 -7.00
C VAL A 99 2.91 -7.92 -8.14
N ASP A 100 3.65 -9.02 -8.37
CA ASP A 100 3.30 -10.04 -9.37
C ASP A 100 1.94 -10.69 -9.10
N THR A 101 1.55 -10.86 -7.82
CA THR A 101 0.21 -11.37 -7.48
C THR A 101 -0.90 -10.37 -7.83
N ILE A 102 -0.65 -9.06 -7.80
CA ILE A 102 -1.61 -8.03 -8.22
C ILE A 102 -1.89 -8.18 -9.72
N ASP A 103 -0.84 -8.33 -10.53
CA ASP A 103 -1.01 -8.56 -11.96
C ASP A 103 -1.78 -9.87 -12.22
N LYS A 104 -1.31 -10.99 -11.69
CA LYS A 104 -1.84 -12.32 -12.01
C LYS A 104 -3.25 -12.57 -11.49
N LYS A 105 -3.55 -12.16 -10.26
CA LYS A 105 -4.83 -12.47 -9.60
C LYS A 105 -5.88 -11.38 -9.79
N LEU A 106 -5.48 -10.11 -9.77
CA LEU A 106 -6.40 -8.98 -9.91
C LEU A 106 -6.50 -8.45 -11.34
N LYS A 107 -5.65 -8.94 -12.26
CA LYS A 107 -5.52 -8.43 -13.63
C LYS A 107 -5.30 -6.91 -13.65
N GLY A 108 -4.62 -6.41 -12.62
CA GLY A 108 -4.18 -5.04 -12.53
C GLY A 108 -2.96 -4.82 -13.42
N ASN A 109 -2.64 -3.56 -13.67
CA ASN A 109 -1.36 -3.19 -14.27
C ASN A 109 -0.55 -2.45 -13.19
N PRO A 110 0.14 -3.17 -12.28
CA PRO A 110 0.85 -2.54 -11.19
C PRO A 110 2.06 -1.78 -11.72
N VAL A 111 2.16 -0.53 -11.34
CA VAL A 111 3.28 0.35 -11.66
C VAL A 111 3.90 0.80 -10.34
N PRO A 112 5.01 0.19 -9.90
CA PRO A 112 5.70 0.62 -8.69
C PRO A 112 6.20 2.05 -8.81
N ILE A 113 5.84 2.89 -7.86
CA ILE A 113 6.38 4.26 -7.70
C ILE A 113 7.43 4.32 -6.60
N GLN A 114 7.48 3.30 -5.74
CA GLN A 114 8.49 3.09 -4.73
C GLN A 114 8.89 1.62 -4.72
N VAL A 115 10.16 1.33 -4.44
CA VAL A 115 10.69 -0.02 -4.25
C VAL A 115 11.45 -0.10 -2.93
N PRO A 116 11.36 -1.23 -2.20
CA PRO A 116 12.04 -1.36 -0.92
C PRO A 116 13.54 -1.55 -1.08
N MET A 117 14.29 -1.11 -0.08
CA MET A 117 15.69 -1.44 0.14
C MET A 117 15.78 -2.51 1.24
N GLY A 118 16.07 -3.74 0.83
CA GLY A 118 16.05 -4.90 1.70
C GLY A 118 14.65 -5.46 1.95
N ALA A 119 14.58 -6.52 2.74
CA ALA A 119 13.37 -7.16 3.21
C ALA A 119 13.63 -7.86 4.54
N GLU A 120 12.60 -8.18 5.29
CA GLU A 120 12.70 -8.79 6.62
C GLU A 120 13.54 -7.93 7.56
N ASP A 121 14.49 -8.55 8.27
CA ASP A 121 15.40 -7.86 9.19
C ASP A 121 16.36 -6.87 8.48
N ASP A 122 16.55 -7.03 7.16
CA ASP A 122 17.40 -6.17 6.33
C ASP A 122 16.62 -5.01 5.69
N PHE A 123 15.35 -4.84 6.00
CA PHE A 123 14.54 -3.73 5.48
C PHE A 123 14.98 -2.41 6.13
N ILE A 124 15.61 -1.54 5.35
CA ILE A 124 16.20 -0.28 5.83
C ILE A 124 15.50 0.98 5.30
N GLY A 125 14.67 0.86 4.26
CA GLY A 125 14.05 2.03 3.67
C GLY A 125 13.42 1.76 2.31
N MET A 126 13.18 2.83 1.57
CA MET A 126 12.54 2.79 0.26
C MET A 126 13.24 3.70 -0.74
N ILE A 127 13.14 3.37 -2.01
CA ILE A 127 13.58 4.22 -3.12
C ILE A 127 12.33 4.80 -3.76
N ASP A 128 12.23 6.13 -3.77
CA ASP A 128 11.24 6.86 -4.55
C ASP A 128 11.71 6.93 -6.00
N LEU A 129 10.96 6.28 -6.90
CA LEU A 129 11.28 6.21 -8.32
C LEU A 129 10.91 7.47 -9.09
N VAL A 130 10.06 8.32 -8.52
CA VAL A 130 9.67 9.61 -9.13
C VAL A 130 10.75 10.66 -8.90
N GLU A 131 11.26 10.73 -7.69
CA GLU A 131 12.32 11.68 -7.31
C GLU A 131 13.72 11.10 -7.50
N MET A 132 13.85 9.78 -7.71
CA MET A 132 15.13 9.04 -7.76
C MET A 132 15.98 9.31 -6.54
N LYS A 133 15.36 9.14 -5.35
CA LYS A 133 16.00 9.30 -4.05
C LYS A 133 15.74 8.08 -3.18
N ALA A 134 16.67 7.83 -2.27
CA ALA A 134 16.52 6.81 -1.24
C ALA A 134 16.09 7.46 0.08
N GLU A 135 15.07 6.89 0.70
CA GLU A 135 14.56 7.24 2.03
C GLU A 135 14.99 6.15 3.01
N ILE A 136 15.96 6.45 3.86
CA ILE A 136 16.50 5.50 4.85
C ILE A 136 15.89 5.80 6.21
N TYR A 137 15.28 4.81 6.83
CA TYR A 137 14.69 4.92 8.16
C TYR A 137 15.77 4.75 9.23
N LYS A 138 15.95 5.75 10.10
CA LYS A 138 16.98 5.75 11.16
C LYS A 138 16.46 5.24 12.49
N ASP A 139 15.15 5.22 12.67
CA ASP A 139 14.48 4.73 13.86
C ASP A 139 13.38 3.72 13.51
N GLU A 140 13.04 2.85 14.45
CA GLU A 140 12.01 1.82 14.30
C GLU A 140 10.59 2.40 14.04
N LEU A 141 10.36 3.66 14.38
CA LEU A 141 9.08 4.33 14.20
C LEU A 141 8.99 5.11 12.87
N GLY A 142 10.06 5.14 12.09
CA GLY A 142 10.11 5.88 10.81
C GLY A 142 9.92 7.39 10.96
N LYS A 143 10.29 7.97 12.11
CA LYS A 143 10.19 9.42 12.34
C LYS A 143 11.40 10.17 11.82
N GLU A 144 12.57 9.55 11.89
CA GLU A 144 13.81 10.09 11.36
C GLU A 144 14.11 9.43 10.01
N ILE A 145 13.90 10.19 8.95
CA ILE A 145 14.14 9.74 7.58
C ILE A 145 15.32 10.52 7.03
N GLU A 146 16.33 9.80 6.56
CA GLU A 146 17.44 10.37 5.81
C GLU A 146 17.18 10.21 4.31
N ILE A 147 17.18 11.34 3.58
CA ILE A 147 17.02 11.34 2.13
C ILE A 147 18.40 11.44 1.48
N THR A 148 18.75 10.45 0.67
CA THR A 148 20.05 10.35 -0.01
C THR A 148 19.88 10.09 -1.51
N ASP A 149 20.98 10.07 -2.24
CA ASP A 149 20.99 9.53 -3.60
C ASP A 149 20.80 8.01 -3.53
N VAL A 150 20.24 7.43 -4.61
CA VAL A 150 20.05 5.98 -4.71
C VAL A 150 21.41 5.27 -4.63
N PRO A 151 21.62 4.32 -3.69
CA PRO A 151 22.86 3.57 -3.61
C PRO A 151 23.12 2.78 -4.89
N GLU A 152 24.39 2.64 -5.26
CA GLU A 152 24.82 2.02 -6.53
C GLU A 152 24.27 0.59 -6.69
N GLU A 153 24.18 -0.16 -5.60
CA GLU A 153 23.64 -1.54 -5.58
C GLU A 153 22.14 -1.64 -5.95
N TYR A 154 21.38 -0.55 -5.77
CA TYR A 154 19.95 -0.48 -6.11
C TYR A 154 19.66 0.27 -7.40
N MET A 155 20.69 0.84 -8.04
CA MET A 155 20.50 1.69 -9.21
C MET A 155 19.90 0.91 -10.39
N ASP A 156 20.32 -0.32 -10.62
CA ASP A 156 19.79 -1.15 -11.73
C ASP A 156 18.29 -1.42 -11.55
N ILE A 157 17.85 -1.73 -10.34
CA ILE A 157 16.43 -1.92 -10.00
C ILE A 157 15.67 -0.61 -10.21
N ALA A 158 16.18 0.49 -9.64
CA ALA A 158 15.52 1.80 -9.72
C ALA A 158 15.32 2.23 -11.19
N VAL A 159 16.37 2.15 -12.01
CA VAL A 159 16.31 2.50 -13.43
C VAL A 159 15.36 1.57 -14.20
N SER A 160 15.39 0.26 -13.95
CA SER A 160 14.52 -0.70 -14.62
C SER A 160 13.04 -0.39 -14.40
N TYR A 161 12.65 -0.14 -13.14
CA TYR A 161 11.26 0.20 -12.83
C TYR A 161 10.86 1.60 -13.28
N THR A 162 11.77 2.58 -13.25
CA THR A 162 11.50 3.94 -13.75
C THR A 162 11.15 3.92 -15.24
N HIS A 163 11.81 3.12 -16.04
CA HIS A 163 11.49 2.96 -17.46
C HIS A 163 10.09 2.39 -17.72
N LEU A 164 9.56 1.57 -16.81
CA LEU A 164 8.19 1.06 -16.86
C LEU A 164 7.16 2.09 -16.36
N THR A 165 7.56 2.93 -15.43
CA THR A 165 6.69 3.88 -14.73
C THR A 165 6.46 5.18 -15.50
N LEU A 166 7.53 5.78 -16.03
CA LEU A 166 7.47 7.08 -16.71
C LEU A 166 6.50 7.14 -17.92
N PRO A 167 6.44 6.15 -18.82
CA PRO A 167 5.49 6.18 -19.92
C PRO A 167 4.04 6.14 -19.46
N THR A 168 3.75 5.53 -18.30
CA THR A 168 2.40 5.39 -17.75
C THR A 168 1.94 6.67 -17.08
N ILE A 169 2.85 7.39 -16.42
CA ILE A 169 2.56 8.68 -15.75
C ILE A 169 2.33 9.81 -16.78
N LEU A 170 3.00 9.75 -17.92
CA LEU A 170 2.87 10.76 -18.99
C LEU A 170 1.62 10.61 -19.86
N LEU A 171 0.83 9.56 -19.67
CA LEU A 171 -0.41 9.28 -20.43
C LEU A 171 -1.70 9.62 -19.67
N VAL A 172 -1.59 10.34 -18.55
CA VAL A 172 -2.75 10.82 -17.75
C VAL A 172 -3.03 12.29 -18.01
#